data_b81351b803addbf56459ef87d2fc2810
#
_entry.id   b81351b803addbf56459ef87d2fc2810
#
_cell.length_a   1.000
_cell.length_b   1.000
_cell.length_c   1.000
_cell.angle_alpha   90.00
_cell.angle_beta   90.00
_cell.angle_gamma   90.00
#
_symmetry.space_group_name_H-M   'P 1'
#
loop_
_entity.id
_entity.type
_entity.pdbx_description
1 polymer ?
#
loop_
_entity_poly.entity_id
_entity_poly.type
_entity_poly.pdbx_seq_one_letter_code
_entity_poly.pdbx_strand_id
1 'polypeptide(L)'
;MNERGQGEQRVWEGGKGAPLLYLHGFEQHPGGAGFLRLLAENHAVRAPEFPGYGESGGFERLRDVTDVVLTYRRLIEDWGVGPVDLIGHCLGGMFAAEIAALCPHLVRRLVLVNAYGLWLDAHPMPDPFVMTPDALAKAKFHDPGWAAREPNVFAGSPADAAIVRTGNLAIATKFMWPVADRGLARRLPFIHAPTLVLHGVSDGLVPLPHAAAFARLIPDARVQTIAGAGHLPMVETEEKFVSAVERFLTPG
;
A
#
# COMPACT_ATOMS: atom_id res chain seq x y z
N MET A 1 29.73 17.42 6.74
CA MET A 1 28.83 16.56 5.95
C MET A 1 27.94 15.83 6.94
N ASN A 2 26.68 16.26 7.08
CA ASN A 2 25.75 15.53 7.94
C ASN A 2 25.41 14.20 7.24
N GLU A 3 25.63 13.09 7.95
CA GLU A 3 25.21 11.74 7.52
C GLU A 3 23.68 11.68 7.48
N ARG A 4 23.10 12.13 6.38
CA ARG A 4 21.69 11.91 6.04
C ARG A 4 21.54 10.45 5.58
N GLY A 5 21.52 9.50 6.51
CA GLY A 5 21.43 8.08 6.16
C GLY A 5 21.07 7.16 7.31
N GLN A 6 20.96 7.67 8.53
CA GLN A 6 20.64 6.88 9.72
C GLN A 6 19.37 7.37 10.43
N GLY A 7 18.41 7.94 9.69
CA GLY A 7 17.10 8.26 10.25
C GLY A 7 16.36 6.97 10.60
N GLU A 8 15.76 6.93 11.78
CA GLU A 8 14.83 5.89 12.18
C GLU A 8 13.60 5.92 11.26
N GLN A 9 13.04 4.76 10.92
CA GLN A 9 11.82 4.70 10.12
C GLN A 9 10.65 5.27 10.93
N ARG A 10 9.93 6.24 10.39
CA ARG A 10 8.73 6.76 11.04
C ARG A 10 7.60 5.74 10.93
N VAL A 11 6.90 5.53 12.04
CA VAL A 11 5.76 4.62 12.11
C VAL A 11 4.61 5.35 12.78
N TRP A 12 3.44 5.38 12.12
CA TRP A 12 2.20 5.73 12.81
C TRP A 12 1.70 4.50 13.56
N GLU A 13 1.34 4.69 14.84
CA GLU A 13 0.82 3.61 15.68
C GLU A 13 -0.48 4.04 16.33
N GLY A 14 -1.43 3.11 16.47
CA GLY A 14 -2.70 3.37 17.14
C GLY A 14 -3.45 2.10 17.52
N GLY A 15 -4.36 2.24 18.48
CA GLY A 15 -5.28 1.19 18.88
C GLY A 15 -4.68 0.07 19.72
N LYS A 16 -5.51 -0.94 19.95
CA LYS A 16 -5.19 -2.19 20.67
C LYS A 16 -5.99 -3.33 20.04
N GLY A 17 -5.54 -4.56 20.22
CA GLY A 17 -6.22 -5.74 19.68
C GLY A 17 -5.35 -6.54 18.74
N ALA A 18 -5.94 -7.15 17.71
CA ALA A 18 -5.21 -7.94 16.75
C ALA A 18 -4.18 -7.09 15.99
N PRO A 19 -2.93 -7.59 15.81
CA PRO A 19 -1.89 -6.82 15.13
C PRO A 19 -2.21 -6.64 13.65
N LEU A 20 -2.15 -5.39 13.18
CA LEU A 20 -2.43 -5.00 11.81
C LEU A 20 -1.32 -4.10 11.28
N LEU A 21 -0.69 -4.51 10.18
CA LEU A 21 0.32 -3.73 9.47
C LEU A 21 -0.28 -3.14 8.19
N TYR A 22 -0.14 -1.83 8.00
CA TYR A 22 -0.58 -1.12 6.79
C TYR A 22 0.61 -0.59 6.00
N LEU A 23 0.72 -0.97 4.72
CA LEU A 23 1.74 -0.49 3.79
C LEU A 23 1.11 0.45 2.77
N HIS A 24 1.61 1.68 2.72
CA HIS A 24 1.04 2.76 1.89
C HIS A 24 1.45 2.71 0.42
N GLY A 25 0.80 3.53 -0.40
CA GLY A 25 1.05 3.66 -1.83
C GLY A 25 2.30 4.48 -2.18
N PHE A 26 2.46 4.74 -3.48
CA PHE A 26 3.70 5.26 -4.06
C PHE A 26 3.96 6.76 -3.84
N GLU A 27 2.95 7.56 -3.54
CA GLU A 27 3.14 9.01 -3.43
C GLU A 27 3.53 9.46 -2.03
N GLN A 28 2.81 8.97 -1.01
CA GLN A 28 2.99 9.43 0.37
C GLN A 28 2.35 8.49 1.39
N HIS A 29 2.80 8.63 2.63
CA HIS A 29 2.15 7.99 3.77
C HIS A 29 0.88 8.77 4.14
N PRO A 30 -0.25 8.10 4.43
CA PRO A 30 -1.50 8.77 4.79
C PRO A 30 -1.48 9.41 6.18
N GLY A 31 -0.42 9.24 6.96
CA GLY A 31 -0.34 9.69 8.34
C GLY A 31 -1.42 9.10 9.24
N GLY A 32 -1.91 9.88 10.19
CA GLY A 32 -3.07 9.50 11.01
C GLY A 32 -4.39 9.76 10.30
N ALA A 33 -4.55 9.29 9.05
CA ALA A 33 -5.79 9.43 8.30
C ALA A 33 -6.99 8.78 9.01
N GLY A 34 -8.19 9.20 8.66
CA GLY A 34 -9.42 8.74 9.30
C GLY A 34 -9.53 7.22 9.32
N PHE A 35 -9.34 6.57 8.17
CA PHE A 35 -9.45 5.12 8.06
C PHE A 35 -8.46 4.34 8.97
N LEU A 36 -7.24 4.85 9.21
CA LEU A 36 -6.30 4.23 10.14
C LEU A 36 -6.79 4.33 11.58
N ARG A 37 -7.42 5.47 11.94
CA ARG A 37 -8.01 5.65 13.27
C ARG A 37 -9.21 4.74 13.48
N LEU A 38 -10.06 4.59 12.46
CA LEU A 38 -11.21 3.68 12.52
C LEU A 38 -10.75 2.21 12.65
N LEU A 39 -9.74 1.79 11.89
CA LEU A 39 -9.15 0.45 12.06
C LEU A 39 -8.51 0.28 13.44
N ALA A 40 -7.93 1.33 14.00
CA ALA A 40 -7.34 1.31 15.33
C ALA A 40 -8.36 1.21 16.48
N GLU A 41 -9.64 1.33 16.22
CA GLU A 41 -10.68 1.04 17.22
C GLU A 41 -10.69 -0.45 17.62
N ASN A 42 -10.36 -1.35 16.69
CA ASN A 42 -10.41 -2.80 16.88
C ASN A 42 -9.05 -3.50 16.74
N HIS A 43 -8.03 -2.83 16.21
CA HIS A 43 -6.73 -3.41 15.93
C HIS A 43 -5.58 -2.62 16.55
N ALA A 44 -4.49 -3.31 16.88
CA ALA A 44 -3.20 -2.67 17.13
C ALA A 44 -2.54 -2.38 15.78
N VAL A 45 -2.72 -1.16 15.28
CA VAL A 45 -2.28 -0.76 13.93
C VAL A 45 -0.86 -0.20 13.98
N ARG A 46 -0.01 -0.68 13.08
CA ARG A 46 1.25 -0.05 12.68
C ARG A 46 1.20 0.31 11.20
N ALA A 47 1.54 1.55 10.88
CA ALA A 47 1.64 2.05 9.51
C ALA A 47 2.99 2.73 9.32
N PRO A 48 4.03 1.98 8.93
CA PRO A 48 5.36 2.53 8.69
C PRO A 48 5.37 3.37 7.41
N GLU A 49 6.06 4.51 7.47
CA GLU A 49 6.44 5.24 6.28
C GLU A 49 7.53 4.45 5.53
N PHE A 50 7.43 4.33 4.21
CA PHE A 50 8.39 3.57 3.42
C PHE A 50 9.81 4.14 3.59
N PRO A 51 10.85 3.30 3.71
CA PRO A 51 12.22 3.79 3.89
C PRO A 51 12.62 4.78 2.79
N GLY A 52 13.08 5.95 3.23
CA GLY A 52 13.45 7.08 2.38
C GLY A 52 12.31 8.03 2.04
N TYR A 53 11.05 7.70 2.36
CA TYR A 53 9.95 8.64 2.22
C TYR A 53 9.96 9.65 3.37
N GLY A 54 9.56 10.88 3.05
CA GLY A 54 9.48 11.94 4.03
C GLY A 54 10.79 12.13 4.81
N GLU A 55 10.75 11.87 6.11
CA GLU A 55 11.92 11.92 6.99
C GLU A 55 12.46 10.51 7.37
N SER A 56 11.86 9.44 6.86
CA SER A 56 12.32 8.08 7.12
C SER A 56 13.64 7.78 6.41
N GLY A 57 14.63 7.29 7.14
CA GLY A 57 15.89 6.81 6.60
C GLY A 57 15.82 5.40 6.02
N GLY A 58 16.97 4.86 5.61
CA GLY A 58 17.13 3.42 5.29
C GLY A 58 16.98 3.05 3.81
N PHE A 59 16.69 4.01 2.92
CA PHE A 59 16.54 3.73 1.49
C PHE A 59 17.83 3.19 0.84
N GLU A 60 18.98 3.64 1.30
CA GLU A 60 20.30 3.21 0.82
C GLU A 60 20.54 1.71 0.97
N ARG A 61 19.79 1.04 1.86
CA ARG A 61 19.85 -0.40 2.10
C ARG A 61 18.99 -1.21 1.15
N LEU A 62 18.05 -0.56 0.46
CA LEU A 62 17.09 -1.21 -0.42
C LEU A 62 17.64 -1.28 -1.85
N ARG A 63 18.13 -2.43 -2.28
CA ARG A 63 18.62 -2.66 -3.65
C ARG A 63 17.50 -3.12 -4.58
N ASP A 64 16.64 -4.00 -4.07
CA ASP A 64 15.54 -4.63 -4.81
C ASP A 64 14.34 -4.93 -3.90
N VAL A 65 13.35 -5.64 -4.44
CA VAL A 65 12.14 -6.03 -3.71
C VAL A 65 12.45 -6.99 -2.55
N THR A 66 13.50 -7.81 -2.66
CA THR A 66 13.89 -8.74 -1.60
C THR A 66 14.35 -7.99 -0.36
N ASP A 67 15.14 -6.92 -0.53
CA ASP A 67 15.56 -6.07 0.59
C ASP A 67 14.37 -5.41 1.28
N VAL A 68 13.33 -5.01 0.51
CA VAL A 68 12.08 -4.49 1.06
C VAL A 68 11.38 -5.54 1.91
N VAL A 69 11.25 -6.77 1.39
CA VAL A 69 10.64 -7.89 2.12
C VAL A 69 11.39 -8.16 3.43
N LEU A 70 12.73 -8.21 3.38
CA LEU A 70 13.55 -8.44 4.57
C LEU A 70 13.42 -7.31 5.60
N THR A 71 13.27 -6.06 5.14
CA THR A 71 13.05 -4.90 6.01
C THR A 71 11.72 -5.03 6.76
N TYR A 72 10.63 -5.31 6.06
CA TYR A 72 9.32 -5.47 6.70
C TYR A 72 9.20 -6.77 7.50
N ARG A 73 9.85 -7.86 7.06
CA ARG A 73 9.97 -9.08 7.86
C ARG A 73 10.56 -8.76 9.23
N ARG A 74 11.70 -8.06 9.25
CA ARG A 74 12.35 -7.66 10.50
C ARG A 74 11.45 -6.79 11.37
N LEU A 75 10.75 -5.83 10.77
CA LEU A 75 9.81 -4.97 11.48
C LEU A 75 8.69 -5.77 12.16
N ILE A 76 8.14 -6.80 11.51
CA ILE A 76 7.12 -7.69 12.08
C ILE A 76 7.70 -8.57 13.18
N GLU A 77 8.88 -9.15 12.96
CA GLU A 77 9.57 -10.00 13.95
C GLU A 77 9.95 -9.19 15.21
N ASP A 78 10.48 -7.97 15.03
CA ASP A 78 10.84 -7.06 16.14
C ASP A 78 9.60 -6.55 16.90
N TRP A 79 8.42 -6.54 16.26
CA TRP A 79 7.16 -6.24 16.96
C TRP A 79 6.79 -7.33 17.97
N GLY A 80 7.17 -8.58 17.73
CA GLY A 80 7.02 -9.68 18.68
C GLY A 80 5.58 -10.15 18.93
N VAL A 81 4.64 -9.81 18.03
CA VAL A 81 3.19 -10.10 18.21
C VAL A 81 2.72 -11.36 17.46
N GLY A 82 3.63 -12.07 16.79
CA GLY A 82 3.31 -13.22 15.91
C GLY A 82 2.80 -12.78 14.54
N PRO A 83 2.04 -13.62 13.82
CA PRO A 83 1.53 -13.26 12.51
C PRO A 83 0.57 -12.06 12.57
N VAL A 84 0.74 -11.13 11.63
CA VAL A 84 -0.08 -9.92 11.52
C VAL A 84 -1.15 -10.05 10.43
N ASP A 85 -2.22 -9.29 10.54
CA ASP A 85 -3.03 -8.94 9.39
C ASP A 85 -2.27 -7.88 8.58
N LEU A 86 -2.22 -8.05 7.27
CA LEU A 86 -1.42 -7.20 6.40
C LEU A 86 -2.31 -6.52 5.36
N ILE A 87 -2.32 -5.20 5.35
CA ILE A 87 -3.00 -4.40 4.33
C ILE A 87 -1.94 -3.69 3.50
N GLY A 88 -1.99 -3.83 2.19
CA GLY A 88 -1.12 -3.09 1.29
C GLY A 88 -1.90 -2.34 0.21
N HIS A 89 -1.63 -1.05 0.06
CA HIS A 89 -2.22 -0.20 -0.97
C HIS A 89 -1.21 0.07 -2.10
N CYS A 90 -1.62 -0.09 -3.35
CA CYS A 90 -0.82 0.25 -4.53
C CYS A 90 0.57 -0.41 -4.49
N LEU A 91 1.66 0.38 -4.43
CA LEU A 91 3.04 -0.11 -4.26
C LEU A 91 3.20 -0.92 -2.96
N GLY A 92 2.60 -0.46 -1.85
CA GLY A 92 2.53 -1.23 -0.62
C GLY A 92 1.76 -2.54 -0.78
N GLY A 93 0.80 -2.61 -1.71
CA GLY A 93 0.11 -3.84 -2.09
C GLY A 93 1.03 -4.86 -2.77
N MET A 94 1.90 -4.40 -3.67
CA MET A 94 2.95 -5.24 -4.25
C MET A 94 3.87 -5.80 -3.16
N PHE A 95 4.34 -4.96 -2.25
CA PHE A 95 5.22 -5.41 -1.16
C PHE A 95 4.51 -6.36 -0.19
N ALA A 96 3.23 -6.08 0.14
CA ALA A 96 2.44 -6.96 1.00
C ALA A 96 2.26 -8.36 0.39
N ALA A 97 2.01 -8.44 -0.93
CA ALA A 97 1.93 -9.71 -1.64
C ALA A 97 3.28 -10.46 -1.65
N GLU A 98 4.40 -9.75 -1.84
CA GLU A 98 5.75 -10.33 -1.77
C GLU A 98 6.07 -10.86 -0.36
N ILE A 99 5.73 -10.12 0.68
CA ILE A 99 5.90 -10.55 2.08
C ILE A 99 5.07 -11.80 2.34
N ALA A 100 3.80 -11.81 1.94
CA ALA A 100 2.92 -12.96 2.14
C ALA A 100 3.38 -14.21 1.39
N ALA A 101 3.99 -14.05 0.21
CA ALA A 101 4.51 -15.16 -0.59
C ALA A 101 5.84 -15.70 -0.05
N LEU A 102 6.76 -14.83 0.40
CA LEU A 102 8.12 -15.20 0.80
C LEU A 102 8.24 -15.48 2.31
N CYS A 103 7.33 -14.91 3.12
CA CYS A 103 7.28 -15.07 4.57
C CYS A 103 5.86 -15.45 5.06
N PRO A 104 5.25 -16.55 4.55
CA PRO A 104 3.85 -16.88 4.80
C PRO A 104 3.51 -17.04 6.28
N HIS A 105 4.47 -17.43 7.11
CA HIS A 105 4.29 -17.58 8.56
C HIS A 105 4.10 -16.26 9.31
N LEU A 106 4.36 -15.11 8.66
CA LEU A 106 4.20 -13.78 9.25
C LEU A 106 2.85 -13.13 8.93
N VAL A 107 2.07 -13.69 8.01
CA VAL A 107 0.83 -13.08 7.54
C VAL A 107 -0.36 -13.98 7.87
N ARG A 108 -1.27 -13.46 8.70
CA ARG A 108 -2.50 -14.15 9.11
C ARG A 108 -3.60 -14.01 8.05
N ARG A 109 -3.83 -12.78 7.58
CA ARG A 109 -4.73 -12.40 6.50
C ARG A 109 -4.11 -11.30 5.67
N LEU A 110 -4.42 -11.27 4.39
CA LEU A 110 -3.89 -10.28 3.45
C LEU A 110 -5.03 -9.48 2.81
N VAL A 111 -4.91 -8.16 2.81
CA VAL A 111 -5.79 -7.25 2.05
C VAL A 111 -4.95 -6.49 1.04
N LEU A 112 -5.23 -6.70 -0.24
CA LEU A 112 -4.59 -6.01 -1.36
C LEU A 112 -5.54 -4.94 -1.88
N VAL A 113 -5.16 -3.66 -1.74
CA VAL A 113 -6.00 -2.53 -2.11
C VAL A 113 -5.44 -1.87 -3.34
N ASN A 114 -6.14 -1.94 -4.47
CA ASN A 114 -5.69 -1.36 -5.74
C ASN A 114 -4.20 -1.69 -6.01
N ALA A 115 -3.83 -2.96 -5.80
CA ALA A 115 -2.44 -3.37 -5.71
C ALA A 115 -1.72 -3.29 -7.06
N TYR A 116 -0.51 -2.72 -7.03
CA TYR A 116 0.45 -2.72 -8.13
C TYR A 116 1.21 -4.06 -8.20
N GLY A 117 1.97 -4.30 -9.27
CA GLY A 117 2.95 -5.40 -9.34
C GLY A 117 2.65 -6.50 -10.34
N LEU A 118 1.51 -6.47 -11.03
CA LEU A 118 1.22 -7.33 -12.20
C LEU A 118 1.25 -6.51 -13.49
N TRP A 119 1.52 -7.16 -14.60
CA TRP A 119 1.38 -6.59 -15.94
C TRP A 119 0.40 -7.41 -16.77
N LEU A 120 -0.57 -6.74 -17.38
CA LEU A 120 -1.54 -7.34 -18.29
C LEU A 120 -1.49 -6.59 -19.62
N ASP A 121 -1.02 -7.24 -20.70
CA ASP A 121 -0.91 -6.62 -22.02
C ASP A 121 -2.24 -6.06 -22.55
N ALA A 122 -3.34 -6.73 -22.23
CA ALA A 122 -4.69 -6.29 -22.62
C ALA A 122 -5.22 -5.10 -21.80
N HIS A 123 -4.61 -4.81 -20.64
CA HIS A 123 -5.03 -3.75 -19.71
C HIS A 123 -3.79 -3.07 -19.10
N PRO A 124 -2.98 -2.38 -19.92
CA PRO A 124 -1.75 -1.78 -19.42
C PRO A 124 -2.04 -0.69 -18.39
N MET A 125 -1.21 -0.61 -17.37
CA MET A 125 -1.24 0.48 -16.42
C MET A 125 -0.58 1.72 -17.03
N PRO A 126 -1.16 2.92 -16.86
CA PRO A 126 -0.50 4.14 -17.28
C PRO A 126 0.71 4.43 -16.39
N ASP A 127 1.66 5.19 -16.91
CA ASP A 127 2.82 5.66 -16.15
C ASP A 127 2.46 6.91 -15.32
N PRO A 128 2.34 6.81 -13.99
CA PRO A 128 1.96 7.94 -13.14
C PRO A 128 3.05 9.02 -13.04
N PHE A 129 4.30 8.69 -13.38
CA PHE A 129 5.44 9.61 -13.22
C PHE A 129 5.52 10.65 -14.34
N VAL A 130 4.86 10.40 -15.47
CA VAL A 130 4.80 11.36 -16.60
C VAL A 130 3.48 12.13 -16.68
N MET A 131 2.55 11.87 -15.76
CA MET A 131 1.25 12.55 -15.72
C MET A 131 1.38 13.96 -15.18
N THR A 132 0.60 14.88 -15.76
CA THR A 132 0.36 16.19 -15.14
C THR A 132 -0.44 16.01 -13.84
N PRO A 133 -0.38 16.98 -12.91
CA PRO A 133 -1.17 16.90 -11.67
C PRO A 133 -2.67 16.66 -11.91
N ASP A 134 -3.26 17.32 -12.90
CA ASP A 134 -4.67 17.18 -13.26
C ASP A 134 -4.98 15.78 -13.87
N ALA A 135 -4.09 15.27 -14.72
CA ALA A 135 -4.23 13.93 -15.28
C ALA A 135 -4.12 12.86 -14.19
N LEU A 136 -3.19 13.03 -13.26
CA LEU A 136 -3.01 12.13 -12.13
C LEU A 136 -4.22 12.16 -11.20
N ALA A 137 -4.76 13.34 -10.88
CA ALA A 137 -5.97 13.47 -10.06
C ALA A 137 -7.17 12.75 -10.71
N LYS A 138 -7.37 12.91 -12.02
CA LYS A 138 -8.43 12.21 -12.77
C LYS A 138 -8.22 10.69 -12.79
N ALA A 139 -7.00 10.22 -12.84
CA ALA A 139 -6.70 8.79 -12.81
C ALA A 139 -6.83 8.19 -11.40
N LYS A 140 -6.51 8.96 -10.36
CA LYS A 140 -6.55 8.51 -8.97
C LYS A 140 -7.96 8.44 -8.39
N PHE A 141 -8.82 9.41 -8.70
CA PHE A 141 -10.09 9.60 -7.99
C PHE A 141 -11.28 9.39 -8.90
N HIS A 142 -12.35 8.83 -8.32
CA HIS A 142 -13.67 8.82 -8.94
C HIS A 142 -14.18 10.26 -9.14
N ASP A 143 -14.04 11.09 -8.10
CA ASP A 143 -14.22 12.54 -8.18
C ASP A 143 -12.85 13.23 -8.01
N PRO A 144 -12.29 13.87 -9.07
CA PRO A 144 -10.99 14.54 -8.99
C PRO A 144 -10.89 15.65 -7.93
N GLY A 145 -12.01 16.16 -7.43
CA GLY A 145 -12.05 17.12 -6.33
C GLY A 145 -11.46 16.61 -5.02
N TRP A 146 -11.34 15.29 -4.86
CA TRP A 146 -10.68 14.67 -3.70
C TRP A 146 -9.18 14.93 -3.65
N ALA A 147 -8.53 15.26 -4.77
CA ALA A 147 -7.09 15.56 -4.79
C ALA A 147 -6.70 16.68 -3.79
N ALA A 148 -7.58 17.66 -3.59
CA ALA A 148 -7.37 18.74 -2.62
C ALA A 148 -7.57 18.30 -1.15
N ARG A 149 -8.13 17.12 -0.92
CA ARG A 149 -8.45 16.56 0.41
C ARG A 149 -7.59 15.34 0.76
N GLU A 150 -6.70 14.93 -0.14
CA GLU A 150 -5.83 13.78 0.10
C GLU A 150 -4.96 14.03 1.34
N PRO A 151 -5.01 13.14 2.36
CA PRO A 151 -4.26 13.33 3.58
C PRO A 151 -2.76 13.38 3.31
N ASN A 152 -2.11 14.43 3.77
CA ASN A 152 -0.65 14.54 3.79
C ASN A 152 -0.23 15.01 5.19
N VAL A 153 0.07 14.08 6.06
CA VAL A 153 0.22 14.35 7.51
C VAL A 153 1.67 14.61 7.89
N PHE A 154 2.62 14.22 7.04
CA PHE A 154 4.04 14.41 7.32
C PHE A 154 4.66 15.64 6.63
N ALA A 155 3.90 16.37 5.83
CA ALA A 155 4.36 17.60 5.22
C ALA A 155 3.97 18.83 6.06
N GLY A 156 4.92 19.71 6.32
CA GLY A 156 4.69 20.95 7.08
C GLY A 156 3.91 21.99 6.28
N SER A 157 4.56 22.64 5.32
CA SER A 157 3.93 23.63 4.41
C SER A 157 3.59 22.99 3.05
N PRO A 158 2.73 23.62 2.21
CA PRO A 158 2.49 23.16 0.85
C PRO A 158 3.76 23.05 -0.02
N ALA A 159 4.74 23.92 0.21
CA ALA A 159 6.02 23.86 -0.50
C ALA A 159 6.85 22.67 -0.05
N ASP A 160 6.91 22.40 1.26
CA ASP A 160 7.57 21.23 1.81
C ASP A 160 6.88 19.95 1.32
N ALA A 161 5.56 19.94 1.26
CA ALA A 161 4.78 18.82 0.73
C ALA A 161 5.16 18.46 -0.71
N ALA A 162 5.36 19.46 -1.58
CA ALA A 162 5.76 19.25 -2.97
C ALA A 162 7.17 18.66 -3.06
N ILE A 163 8.10 19.12 -2.23
CA ILE A 163 9.48 18.62 -2.18
C ILE A 163 9.48 17.16 -1.69
N VAL A 164 8.80 16.89 -0.59
CA VAL A 164 8.68 15.54 -0.03
C VAL A 164 8.07 14.59 -1.04
N ARG A 165 6.96 14.99 -1.68
CA ARG A 165 6.30 14.18 -2.71
C ARG A 165 7.24 13.88 -3.88
N THR A 166 8.00 14.85 -4.35
CA THR A 166 8.97 14.64 -5.44
C THR A 166 10.05 13.62 -5.03
N GLY A 167 10.56 13.70 -3.82
CA GLY A 167 11.50 12.73 -3.26
C GLY A 167 10.91 11.33 -3.18
N ASN A 168 9.67 11.21 -2.68
CA ASN A 168 8.96 9.95 -2.59
C ASN A 168 8.74 9.30 -3.98
N LEU A 169 8.35 10.09 -4.98
CA LEU A 169 8.19 9.62 -6.36
C LEU A 169 9.51 9.11 -6.95
N ALA A 170 10.62 9.81 -6.69
CA ALA A 170 11.94 9.37 -7.13
C ALA A 170 12.31 7.99 -6.53
N ILE A 171 11.95 7.76 -5.28
CA ILE A 171 12.15 6.46 -4.61
C ILE A 171 11.22 5.38 -5.19
N ALA A 172 9.94 5.72 -5.41
CA ALA A 172 8.96 4.80 -5.96
C ALA A 172 9.36 4.29 -7.36
N THR A 173 9.99 5.13 -8.20
CA THR A 173 10.43 4.74 -9.54
C THR A 173 11.34 3.52 -9.51
N LYS A 174 12.16 3.36 -8.48
CA LYS A 174 13.06 2.20 -8.33
C LYS A 174 12.32 0.86 -8.38
N PHE A 175 11.10 0.83 -7.86
CA PHE A 175 10.30 -0.39 -7.74
C PHE A 175 9.19 -0.49 -8.79
N MET A 176 8.72 0.63 -9.31
CA MET A 176 7.60 0.69 -10.25
C MET A 176 8.04 0.81 -11.72
N TRP A 177 9.22 1.34 -11.97
CA TRP A 177 9.73 1.58 -13.33
C TRP A 177 10.81 0.57 -13.73
N PRO A 178 10.96 0.20 -15.00
CA PRO A 178 10.03 0.43 -16.14
C PRO A 178 8.92 -0.64 -16.23
N VAL A 179 9.00 -1.72 -15.48
CA VAL A 179 8.10 -2.87 -15.55
C VAL A 179 7.43 -3.10 -14.21
N ALA A 180 6.11 -3.16 -14.24
CA ALA A 180 5.29 -3.39 -13.06
C ALA A 180 5.52 -4.78 -12.45
N ASP A 181 5.51 -5.83 -13.28
CA ASP A 181 5.72 -7.20 -12.83
C ASP A 181 7.22 -7.55 -12.82
N ARG A 182 7.77 -7.61 -11.62
CA ARG A 182 9.14 -8.06 -11.35
C ARG A 182 9.19 -9.54 -10.94
N GLY A 183 8.27 -10.33 -11.47
CA GLY A 183 8.12 -11.76 -11.18
C GLY A 183 7.14 -12.04 -10.03
N LEU A 184 6.37 -11.06 -9.57
CA LEU A 184 5.34 -11.25 -8.55
C LEU A 184 4.32 -12.30 -8.98
N ALA A 185 3.87 -12.29 -10.25
CA ALA A 185 2.93 -13.27 -10.77
C ALA A 185 3.34 -14.74 -10.46
N ARG A 186 4.65 -15.03 -10.47
CA ARG A 186 5.18 -16.36 -10.17
C ARG A 186 5.21 -16.69 -8.68
N ARG A 187 5.14 -15.68 -7.80
CA ARG A 187 5.18 -15.84 -6.34
C ARG A 187 3.80 -15.85 -5.70
N LEU A 188 2.80 -15.25 -6.33
CA LEU A 188 1.42 -15.23 -5.83
C LEU A 188 0.84 -16.62 -5.47
N PRO A 189 1.14 -17.72 -6.21
CA PRO A 189 0.69 -19.06 -5.83
C PRO A 189 1.22 -19.58 -4.48
N PHE A 190 2.24 -18.96 -3.91
CA PHE A 190 2.81 -19.30 -2.61
C PHE A 190 2.20 -18.53 -1.44
N ILE A 191 1.22 -17.67 -1.70
CA ILE A 191 0.47 -16.98 -0.63
C ILE A 191 -0.51 -17.97 -0.02
N HIS A 192 -0.32 -18.25 1.27
CA HIS A 192 -1.19 -19.17 2.03
C HIS A 192 -2.24 -18.42 2.85
N ALA A 193 -2.05 -17.14 3.11
CA ALA A 193 -2.99 -16.32 3.87
C ALA A 193 -4.29 -16.12 3.07
N PRO A 194 -5.47 -16.30 3.70
CA PRO A 194 -6.72 -15.83 3.11
C PRO A 194 -6.58 -14.39 2.64
N THR A 195 -7.00 -14.10 1.40
CA THR A 195 -6.71 -12.82 0.76
C THR A 195 -7.99 -12.14 0.26
N LEU A 196 -8.14 -10.86 0.63
CA LEU A 196 -9.12 -9.96 0.04
C LEU A 196 -8.43 -9.03 -0.96
N VAL A 197 -8.83 -9.10 -2.22
CA VAL A 197 -8.43 -8.11 -3.24
C VAL A 197 -9.54 -7.06 -3.32
N LEU A 198 -9.28 -5.89 -2.74
CA LEU A 198 -10.22 -4.78 -2.65
C LEU A 198 -9.87 -3.74 -3.71
N HIS A 199 -10.86 -3.30 -4.53
CA HIS A 199 -10.55 -2.46 -5.68
C HIS A 199 -11.63 -1.39 -5.92
N GLY A 200 -11.20 -0.13 -6.07
CA GLY A 200 -12.07 0.97 -6.49
C GLY A 200 -12.45 0.83 -7.97
N VAL A 201 -13.75 0.88 -8.28
CA VAL A 201 -14.25 0.63 -9.64
C VAL A 201 -13.71 1.65 -10.65
N SER A 202 -13.41 2.86 -10.21
CA SER A 202 -12.96 3.98 -11.05
C SER A 202 -11.44 4.20 -11.01
N ASP A 203 -10.67 3.19 -10.59
CA ASP A 203 -9.20 3.30 -10.57
C ASP A 203 -8.64 3.38 -12.00
N GLY A 204 -8.10 4.54 -12.34
CA GLY A 204 -7.46 4.80 -13.63
C GLY A 204 -5.94 4.54 -13.63
N LEU A 205 -5.33 4.21 -12.47
CA LEU A 205 -3.91 3.87 -12.37
C LEU A 205 -3.68 2.36 -12.43
N VAL A 206 -4.52 1.60 -11.72
CA VAL A 206 -4.51 0.14 -11.78
C VAL A 206 -5.86 -0.32 -12.32
N PRO A 207 -5.97 -0.70 -13.59
CA PRO A 207 -7.24 -1.13 -14.17
C PRO A 207 -7.87 -2.30 -13.44
N LEU A 208 -9.20 -2.29 -13.27
CA LEU A 208 -9.95 -3.31 -12.52
C LEU A 208 -9.61 -4.78 -12.87
N PRO A 209 -9.31 -5.16 -14.14
CA PRO A 209 -8.89 -6.53 -14.45
C PRO A 209 -7.68 -7.06 -13.69
N HIS A 210 -6.82 -6.16 -13.15
CA HIS A 210 -5.70 -6.58 -12.30
C HIS A 210 -6.18 -7.22 -10.99
N ALA A 211 -7.30 -6.75 -10.42
CA ALA A 211 -7.88 -7.37 -9.23
C ALA A 211 -8.27 -8.84 -9.47
N ALA A 212 -8.90 -9.12 -10.62
CA ALA A 212 -9.22 -10.49 -11.02
C ALA A 212 -7.96 -11.33 -11.29
N ALA A 213 -6.90 -10.72 -11.83
CA ALA A 213 -5.62 -11.40 -12.05
C ALA A 213 -4.94 -11.80 -10.74
N PHE A 214 -4.91 -10.91 -9.73
CA PHE A 214 -4.44 -11.25 -8.39
C PHE A 214 -5.24 -12.44 -7.80
N ALA A 215 -6.57 -12.34 -7.80
CA ALA A 215 -7.41 -13.38 -7.23
C ALA A 215 -7.31 -14.73 -7.95
N ARG A 216 -7.04 -14.74 -9.25
CA ARG A 216 -6.81 -15.98 -10.01
C ARG A 216 -5.49 -16.66 -9.66
N LEU A 217 -4.47 -15.89 -9.29
CA LEU A 217 -3.13 -16.41 -9.01
C LEU A 217 -2.92 -16.77 -7.53
N ILE A 218 -3.69 -16.20 -6.62
CA ILE A 218 -3.62 -16.49 -5.18
C ILE A 218 -4.64 -17.59 -4.84
N PRO A 219 -4.23 -18.70 -4.20
CA PRO A 219 -5.09 -19.88 -3.99
C PRO A 219 -6.38 -19.60 -3.21
N ASP A 220 -6.32 -18.81 -2.14
CA ASP A 220 -7.47 -18.44 -1.30
C ASP A 220 -7.70 -16.92 -1.38
N ALA A 221 -8.20 -16.46 -2.52
CA ALA A 221 -8.46 -15.04 -2.72
C ALA A 221 -9.87 -14.78 -3.24
N ARG A 222 -10.44 -13.66 -2.79
CA ARG A 222 -11.70 -13.13 -3.30
C ARG A 222 -11.57 -11.67 -3.68
N VAL A 223 -12.27 -11.24 -4.72
CA VAL A 223 -12.35 -9.84 -5.13
C VAL A 223 -13.58 -9.19 -4.52
N GLN A 224 -13.41 -7.99 -4.02
CA GLN A 224 -14.51 -7.08 -3.68
C GLN A 224 -14.24 -5.72 -4.30
N THR A 225 -15.21 -5.16 -5.01
CA THR A 225 -15.12 -3.83 -5.60
C THR A 225 -15.83 -2.78 -4.74
N ILE A 226 -15.35 -1.54 -4.79
CA ILE A 226 -15.98 -0.39 -4.14
C ILE A 226 -16.44 0.60 -5.22
N ALA A 227 -17.75 0.72 -5.37
CA ALA A 227 -18.35 1.71 -6.27
C ALA A 227 -18.24 3.12 -5.70
N GLY A 228 -17.95 4.10 -6.58
CA GLY A 228 -17.76 5.50 -6.21
C GLY A 228 -16.38 5.79 -5.65
N ALA A 229 -15.42 4.89 -5.87
CA ALA A 229 -14.03 5.07 -5.48
C ALA A 229 -13.09 4.76 -6.65
N GLY A 230 -11.98 5.49 -6.70
CA GLY A 230 -10.85 5.28 -7.59
C GLY A 230 -9.70 4.56 -6.90
N HIS A 231 -8.48 5.07 -7.06
CA HIS A 231 -7.25 4.48 -6.54
C HIS A 231 -7.12 4.54 -5.01
N LEU A 232 -7.81 5.49 -4.36
CA LEU A 232 -7.78 5.67 -2.91
C LEU A 232 -9.17 5.43 -2.27
N PRO A 233 -9.70 4.21 -2.30
CA PRO A 233 -11.02 3.93 -1.72
C PRO A 233 -11.09 4.23 -0.21
N MET A 234 -9.97 4.15 0.51
CA MET A 234 -9.84 4.51 1.92
C MET A 234 -10.01 6.02 2.18
N VAL A 235 -9.94 6.86 1.13
CA VAL A 235 -10.12 8.32 1.22
C VAL A 235 -11.50 8.71 0.70
N GLU A 236 -11.89 8.19 -0.48
CA GLU A 236 -13.13 8.59 -1.15
C GLU A 236 -14.39 7.97 -0.53
N THR A 237 -14.25 6.77 0.01
CA THR A 237 -15.38 5.98 0.57
C THR A 237 -14.96 5.28 1.85
N GLU A 238 -14.42 6.05 2.80
CA GLU A 238 -13.75 5.57 4.01
C GLU A 238 -14.58 4.53 4.76
N GLU A 239 -15.85 4.80 5.06
CA GLU A 239 -16.73 3.87 5.79
C GLU A 239 -16.93 2.54 5.05
N LYS A 240 -17.12 2.59 3.71
CA LYS A 240 -17.26 1.36 2.90
C LYS A 240 -15.97 0.55 2.89
N PHE A 241 -14.83 1.24 2.79
CA PHE A 241 -13.51 0.63 2.85
C PHE A 241 -13.27 -0.06 4.19
N VAL A 242 -13.43 0.66 5.30
CA VAL A 242 -13.23 0.11 6.65
C VAL A 242 -14.18 -1.06 6.91
N SER A 243 -15.47 -0.92 6.58
CA SER A 243 -16.45 -1.99 6.73
C SER A 243 -16.09 -3.25 5.92
N ALA A 244 -15.54 -3.11 4.72
CA ALA A 244 -15.09 -4.25 3.91
C ALA A 244 -13.89 -4.95 4.54
N VAL A 245 -12.92 -4.18 5.03
CA VAL A 245 -11.72 -4.68 5.71
C VAL A 245 -12.11 -5.40 7.01
N GLU A 246 -12.89 -4.77 7.88
CA GLU A 246 -13.30 -5.33 9.17
C GLU A 246 -14.05 -6.66 9.01
N ARG A 247 -15.02 -6.74 8.10
CA ARG A 247 -15.73 -8.00 7.81
C ARG A 247 -14.82 -9.13 7.34
N PHE A 248 -13.69 -8.79 6.75
CA PHE A 248 -12.73 -9.78 6.31
C PHE A 248 -11.77 -10.18 7.43
N LEU A 249 -11.31 -9.22 8.22
CA LEU A 249 -10.35 -9.45 9.30
C LEU A 249 -11.00 -10.11 10.54
N THR A 250 -12.30 -9.90 10.76
CA THR A 250 -13.05 -10.44 11.90
C THR A 250 -14.17 -11.34 11.39
N PRO A 251 -13.87 -12.55 10.87
CA PRO A 251 -14.92 -13.51 10.55
C PRO A 251 -15.63 -13.92 11.84
N GLY A 252 -16.98 -13.83 11.81
CA GLY A 252 -17.82 -14.26 12.93
C GLY A 252 -17.68 -15.74 13.28
#